data_03a8c6cfa2c7660a749f064e104f7922
#
_entry.id   03a8c6cfa2c7660a749f064e104f7922
#
_cell.length_a   1.000
_cell.length_b   1.000
_cell.length_c   1.000
_cell.angle_alpha   90.00
_cell.angle_beta   90.00
_cell.angle_gamma   90.00
#
_symmetry.space_group_name_H-M   'P 1'
#
loop_
_entity.id
_entity.type
_entity.pdbx_description
1 polymer ?
#
loop_
_entity_poly.entity_id
_entity_poly.type
_entity_poly.pdbx_seq_one_letter_code
_entity_poly.pdbx_strand_id
1 'polypeptide(L)'
;MYLIVDSGSTKTDWFAIDAKGTVLFSTQTLGLNPQVLSSAILTERIINNYDLYQNRKKVTKLFFYGAGCGIESTTKRINKVFEEIFVNCSFNIKEDTYAAVYASAAIGVPSIVCILGTGSNCSYFDGHQVHQYITSLGYILMDEASGNFYGKQLIRGYYFNEMPKHLAEIFQKEFDLSANTVKENLYRKENPNTYLARFAKFMIVHKDEPYMQTMIHEGLRRFIRHQLFQFDNAKEVPIHFVGSISYFLKDEVDFILKEFGLTMGTVVKRPIDQLVKYHVDLLEKEVL
;
A
#
# COMPACT_ATOMS: atom_id res chain seq x y z
N MET A 1 15.44 6.70 -20.76
CA MET A 1 14.21 6.94 -20.01
C MET A 1 14.14 5.93 -18.88
N TYR A 2 13.86 6.38 -17.67
CA TYR A 2 13.73 5.54 -16.49
C TYR A 2 12.29 5.50 -16.04
N LEU A 3 11.81 4.33 -15.60
CA LEU A 3 10.51 4.17 -14.99
C LEU A 3 10.67 3.97 -13.47
N ILE A 4 9.91 4.72 -12.70
CA ILE A 4 9.77 4.58 -11.25
C ILE A 4 8.33 4.15 -10.98
N VAL A 5 8.17 3.04 -10.29
CA VAL A 5 6.89 2.32 -10.20
C VAL A 5 6.58 1.94 -8.76
N ASP A 6 5.44 2.41 -8.27
CA ASP A 6 4.86 2.00 -6.99
C ASP A 6 3.60 1.18 -7.23
N SER A 7 3.62 -0.09 -6.82
CA SER A 7 2.57 -1.05 -7.13
C SER A 7 1.99 -1.70 -5.88
N GLY A 8 0.83 -1.23 -5.48
CA GLY A 8 0.01 -1.91 -4.48
C GLY A 8 -0.88 -3.01 -5.08
N SER A 9 -1.72 -3.62 -4.24
CA SER A 9 -2.67 -4.66 -4.68
C SER A 9 -3.77 -4.13 -5.60
N THR A 10 -4.15 -2.85 -5.49
CA THR A 10 -5.29 -2.25 -6.19
C THR A 10 -4.86 -1.52 -7.45
N LYS A 11 -3.79 -0.75 -7.37
CA LYS A 11 -3.30 0.12 -8.45
C LYS A 11 -1.79 0.15 -8.48
N THR A 12 -1.26 0.55 -9.64
CA THR A 12 0.16 0.82 -9.86
C THR A 12 0.30 2.22 -10.43
N ASP A 13 1.12 3.04 -9.78
CA ASP A 13 1.50 4.36 -10.25
C ASP A 13 2.84 4.27 -11.00
N TRP A 14 2.91 4.82 -12.21
CA TRP A 14 4.07 4.82 -13.08
C TRP A 14 4.52 6.24 -13.36
N PHE A 15 5.80 6.53 -13.17
CA PHE A 15 6.43 7.78 -13.53
C PHE A 15 7.62 7.51 -14.45
N ALA A 16 7.61 8.14 -15.61
CA ALA A 16 8.73 8.14 -16.54
C ALA A 16 9.53 9.42 -16.37
N ILE A 17 10.85 9.29 -16.15
CA ILE A 17 11.77 10.42 -16.07
C ILE A 17 12.90 10.27 -17.10
N ASP A 18 13.48 11.39 -17.49
CA ASP A 18 14.72 11.39 -18.28
C ASP A 18 15.96 11.24 -17.37
N ALA A 19 17.15 11.28 -17.96
CA ALA A 19 18.41 11.19 -17.22
C ALA A 19 18.70 12.42 -16.33
N LYS A 20 17.97 13.51 -16.50
CA LYS A 20 18.07 14.74 -15.70
C LYS A 20 17.01 14.81 -14.60
N GLY A 21 16.20 13.77 -14.45
CA GLY A 21 15.11 13.73 -13.48
C GLY A 21 13.81 14.44 -13.90
N THR A 22 13.74 14.95 -15.16
CA THR A 22 12.52 15.59 -15.66
C THR A 22 11.44 14.56 -15.91
N VAL A 23 10.24 14.77 -15.36
CA VAL A 23 9.09 13.90 -15.59
C VAL A 23 8.62 14.03 -17.04
N LEU A 24 8.64 12.92 -17.78
CA LEU A 24 8.21 12.84 -19.17
C LEU A 24 6.70 12.55 -19.27
N PHE A 25 6.22 11.62 -18.46
CA PHE A 25 4.80 11.31 -18.29
C PHE A 25 4.58 10.58 -16.98
N SER A 26 3.32 10.53 -16.56
CA SER A 26 2.85 9.64 -15.49
C SER A 26 1.57 8.94 -15.94
N THR A 27 1.40 7.69 -15.55
CA THR A 27 0.21 6.90 -15.86
C THR A 27 -0.10 5.92 -14.76
N GLN A 28 -1.26 5.27 -14.84
CA GLN A 28 -1.70 4.30 -13.85
C GLN A 28 -2.18 3.01 -14.53
N THR A 29 -1.95 1.89 -13.87
CA THR A 29 -2.55 0.60 -14.20
C THR A 29 -3.23 0.00 -12.97
N LEU A 30 -3.93 -1.11 -13.15
CA LEU A 30 -4.34 -1.96 -12.05
C LEU A 30 -3.10 -2.52 -11.33
N GLY A 31 -3.26 -2.91 -10.07
CA GLY A 31 -2.17 -3.43 -9.24
C GLY A 31 -1.46 -4.64 -9.87
N LEU A 32 -0.14 -4.71 -9.70
CA LEU A 32 0.72 -5.75 -10.28
C LEU A 32 1.32 -6.65 -9.19
N ASN A 33 0.47 -7.24 -8.36
CA ASN A 33 0.94 -8.16 -7.32
C ASN A 33 1.18 -9.57 -7.90
N PRO A 34 2.45 -10.02 -8.07
CA PRO A 34 2.77 -11.30 -8.68
C PRO A 34 2.44 -12.50 -7.77
N GLN A 35 2.11 -12.28 -6.51
CA GLN A 35 1.71 -13.34 -5.59
C GLN A 35 0.30 -13.87 -5.91
N VAL A 36 -0.59 -12.99 -6.38
CA VAL A 36 -2.00 -13.32 -6.63
C VAL A 36 -2.38 -13.31 -8.11
N LEU A 37 -1.54 -12.74 -8.99
CA LEU A 37 -1.83 -12.61 -10.41
C LEU A 37 -0.96 -13.54 -11.26
N SER A 38 -1.53 -14.09 -12.34
CA SER A 38 -0.78 -14.82 -13.36
C SER A 38 0.08 -13.88 -14.21
N SER A 39 1.13 -14.42 -14.85
CA SER A 39 1.97 -13.65 -15.78
C SER A 39 1.14 -13.04 -16.93
N ALA A 40 0.14 -13.76 -17.45
CA ALA A 40 -0.73 -13.27 -18.50
C ALA A 40 -1.49 -12.01 -18.09
N ILE A 41 -2.09 -11.99 -16.89
CA ILE A 41 -2.81 -10.81 -16.36
C ILE A 41 -1.84 -9.65 -16.10
N LEU A 42 -0.65 -9.95 -15.55
CA LEU A 42 0.38 -8.92 -15.33
C LEU A 42 0.79 -8.27 -16.65
N THR A 43 1.05 -9.08 -17.69
CA THR A 43 1.37 -8.61 -19.04
C THR A 43 0.24 -7.76 -19.60
N GLU A 44 -0.98 -8.26 -19.57
CA GLU A 44 -2.18 -7.56 -20.09
C GLU A 44 -2.36 -6.18 -19.45
N ARG A 45 -2.23 -6.07 -18.11
CA ARG A 45 -2.35 -4.79 -17.39
C ARG A 45 -1.34 -3.75 -17.84
N ILE A 46 -0.14 -4.18 -18.24
CA ILE A 46 0.93 -3.28 -18.70
C ILE A 46 0.75 -2.90 -20.16
N ILE A 47 0.54 -3.89 -21.05
CA ILE A 47 0.48 -3.63 -22.50
C ILE A 47 -0.79 -2.89 -22.94
N ASN A 48 -1.88 -3.01 -22.17
CA ASN A 48 -3.12 -2.27 -22.43
C ASN A 48 -3.02 -0.78 -22.03
N ASN A 49 -1.95 -0.38 -21.35
CA ASN A 49 -1.68 1.03 -21.08
C ASN A 49 -0.93 1.64 -22.28
N TYR A 50 -1.54 2.64 -22.89
CA TYR A 50 -1.03 3.29 -24.11
C TYR A 50 0.37 3.86 -23.92
N ASP A 51 0.60 4.63 -22.86
CA ASP A 51 1.88 5.32 -22.63
C ASP A 51 3.02 4.33 -22.41
N LEU A 52 2.78 3.27 -21.64
CA LEU A 52 3.76 2.22 -21.39
C LEU A 52 4.08 1.45 -22.68
N TYR A 53 3.06 1.04 -23.44
CA TYR A 53 3.24 0.29 -24.67
C TYR A 53 4.01 1.06 -25.73
N GLN A 54 3.66 2.34 -25.95
CA GLN A 54 4.32 3.20 -26.94
C GLN A 54 5.79 3.47 -26.61
N ASN A 55 6.10 3.60 -25.32
CA ASN A 55 7.45 3.96 -24.88
C ASN A 55 8.32 2.77 -24.44
N ARG A 56 7.80 1.53 -24.45
CA ARG A 56 8.48 0.33 -23.91
C ARG A 56 9.92 0.09 -24.42
N LYS A 57 10.19 0.44 -25.69
CA LYS A 57 11.53 0.30 -26.29
C LYS A 57 12.53 1.38 -25.90
N LYS A 58 12.04 2.50 -25.31
CA LYS A 58 12.87 3.64 -24.88
C LYS A 58 13.28 3.52 -23.40
N VAL A 59 12.66 2.60 -22.64
CA VAL A 59 12.97 2.37 -21.23
C VAL A 59 14.30 1.67 -21.12
N THR A 60 15.20 2.21 -20.30
CA THR A 60 16.56 1.67 -20.08
C THR A 60 16.78 1.23 -18.64
N LYS A 61 16.04 1.81 -17.68
CA LYS A 61 16.03 1.38 -16.26
C LYS A 61 14.58 1.36 -15.75
N LEU A 62 14.22 0.37 -14.97
CA LEU A 62 12.93 0.27 -14.31
C LEU A 62 13.16 -0.06 -12.83
N PHE A 63 12.70 0.85 -11.95
CA PHE A 63 12.68 0.70 -10.51
C PHE A 63 11.26 0.35 -10.08
N PHE A 64 11.04 -0.91 -9.72
CA PHE A 64 9.73 -1.42 -9.34
C PHE A 64 9.69 -1.72 -7.84
N TYR A 65 8.69 -1.16 -7.19
CA TYR A 65 8.40 -1.39 -5.79
C TYR A 65 6.99 -1.97 -5.70
N GLY A 66 6.88 -3.26 -5.41
CA GLY A 66 5.60 -3.94 -5.55
C GLY A 66 5.21 -4.83 -4.39
N ALA A 67 3.94 -4.75 -4.00
CA ALA A 67 3.34 -5.70 -3.08
C ALA A 67 3.51 -7.14 -3.63
N GLY A 68 3.89 -8.08 -2.76
CA GLY A 68 4.11 -9.48 -3.13
C GLY A 68 5.46 -9.77 -3.80
N CYS A 69 6.40 -8.82 -3.80
CA CYS A 69 7.77 -8.99 -4.30
C CYS A 69 8.80 -9.33 -3.21
N GLY A 70 8.36 -9.71 -2.02
CA GLY A 70 9.24 -10.13 -0.92
C GLY A 70 9.76 -11.57 -1.04
N ILE A 71 9.25 -12.37 -2.00
CA ILE A 71 9.63 -13.78 -2.21
C ILE A 71 10.31 -13.92 -3.57
N GLU A 72 11.43 -14.64 -3.62
CA GLU A 72 12.24 -14.80 -4.83
C GLU A 72 11.45 -15.33 -6.04
N SER A 73 10.54 -16.29 -5.83
CA SER A 73 9.73 -16.87 -6.91
C SER A 73 8.77 -15.87 -7.55
N THR A 74 8.17 -14.98 -6.75
CA THR A 74 7.26 -13.95 -7.24
C THR A 74 8.02 -12.80 -7.89
N THR A 75 9.18 -12.44 -7.34
CA THR A 75 10.10 -11.46 -7.95
C THR A 75 10.59 -11.95 -9.31
N LYS A 76 10.99 -13.21 -9.44
CA LYS A 76 11.36 -13.82 -10.74
C LYS A 76 10.20 -13.80 -11.74
N ARG A 77 8.96 -14.03 -11.29
CA ARG A 77 7.76 -13.98 -12.15
C ARG A 77 7.55 -12.62 -12.77
N ILE A 78 7.55 -11.56 -11.95
CA ILE A 78 7.34 -10.19 -12.47
C ILE A 78 8.55 -9.72 -13.30
N ASN A 79 9.78 -10.13 -12.94
CA ASN A 79 10.97 -9.82 -13.72
C ASN A 79 10.86 -10.37 -15.15
N LYS A 80 10.43 -11.63 -15.29
CA LYS A 80 10.22 -12.25 -16.62
C LYS A 80 9.19 -11.49 -17.44
N VAL A 81 8.08 -11.05 -16.85
CA VAL A 81 7.08 -10.21 -17.52
C VAL A 81 7.69 -8.90 -18.00
N PHE A 82 8.54 -8.26 -17.19
CA PHE A 82 9.21 -7.02 -17.59
C PHE A 82 10.24 -7.24 -18.71
N GLU A 83 11.01 -8.32 -18.68
CA GLU A 83 11.96 -8.68 -19.75
C GLU A 83 11.28 -8.86 -21.10
N GLU A 84 10.09 -9.46 -21.12
CA GLU A 84 9.31 -9.65 -22.34
C GLU A 84 8.74 -8.33 -22.91
N ILE A 85 8.46 -7.35 -22.06
CA ILE A 85 7.85 -6.06 -22.47
C ILE A 85 8.92 -4.98 -22.75
N PHE A 86 9.92 -4.86 -21.86
CA PHE A 86 10.93 -3.79 -21.88
C PHE A 86 12.31 -4.34 -22.27
N VAL A 87 12.47 -4.69 -23.53
CA VAL A 87 13.61 -5.49 -24.06
C VAL A 87 15.00 -4.89 -23.92
N ASN A 88 15.11 -3.57 -23.66
CA ASN A 88 16.40 -2.87 -23.52
C ASN A 88 16.59 -2.29 -22.11
N CYS A 89 16.00 -2.90 -21.10
CA CYS A 89 15.85 -2.35 -19.77
C CYS A 89 16.58 -3.20 -18.71
N SER A 90 17.23 -2.55 -17.77
CA SER A 90 17.64 -3.18 -16.51
C SER A 90 16.57 -2.98 -15.44
N PHE A 91 16.40 -3.96 -14.58
CA PHE A 91 15.32 -3.98 -13.59
C PHE A 91 15.89 -3.98 -12.17
N ASN A 92 15.36 -3.10 -11.33
CA ASN A 92 15.54 -3.14 -9.89
C ASN A 92 14.17 -3.36 -9.25
N ILE A 93 13.91 -4.57 -8.79
CA ILE A 93 12.63 -4.99 -8.23
C ILE A 93 12.78 -5.16 -6.73
N LYS A 94 11.98 -4.46 -5.96
CA LYS A 94 11.92 -4.54 -4.51
C LYS A 94 10.46 -4.66 -4.04
N GLU A 95 10.27 -5.04 -2.80
CA GLU A 95 8.96 -5.01 -2.15
C GLU A 95 8.49 -3.56 -1.92
N ASP A 96 7.17 -3.35 -1.86
CA ASP A 96 6.54 -2.03 -1.65
C ASP A 96 6.95 -1.37 -0.32
N THR A 97 7.39 -2.15 0.66
CA THR A 97 7.98 -1.65 1.90
C THR A 97 9.19 -0.74 1.69
N TYR A 98 10.00 -1.01 0.67
CA TYR A 98 11.13 -0.14 0.31
C TYR A 98 10.65 1.21 -0.25
N ALA A 99 9.56 1.23 -1.02
CA ALA A 99 8.96 2.49 -1.47
C ALA A 99 8.47 3.32 -0.28
N ALA A 100 7.81 2.66 0.67
CA ALA A 100 7.34 3.32 1.88
C ALA A 100 8.49 3.94 2.68
N VAL A 101 9.59 3.21 2.85
CA VAL A 101 10.79 3.70 3.55
C VAL A 101 11.40 4.89 2.80
N TYR A 102 11.69 4.77 1.51
CA TYR A 102 12.31 5.84 0.72
C TYR A 102 11.42 7.08 0.59
N ALA A 103 10.11 6.94 0.76
CA ALA A 103 9.17 8.05 0.73
C ALA A 103 8.99 8.75 2.08
N SER A 104 9.34 8.13 3.20
CA SER A 104 8.97 8.64 4.53
C SER A 104 10.11 8.75 5.52
N ALA A 105 11.13 7.90 5.43
CA ALA A 105 12.25 7.86 6.35
C ALA A 105 13.48 8.61 5.83
N ALA A 106 14.24 9.21 6.72
CA ALA A 106 15.54 9.80 6.37
C ALA A 106 16.62 8.71 6.33
N ILE A 107 17.45 8.73 5.30
CA ILE A 107 18.60 7.80 5.19
C ILE A 107 19.55 8.03 6.36
N GLY A 108 20.01 6.94 6.97
CA GLY A 108 20.90 6.96 8.15
C GLY A 108 20.16 7.13 9.48
N VAL A 109 18.82 7.27 9.47
CA VAL A 109 18.04 7.43 10.70
C VAL A 109 17.15 6.19 10.93
N PRO A 110 17.38 5.42 12.00
CA PRO A 110 16.52 4.30 12.36
C PRO A 110 15.07 4.72 12.58
N SER A 111 14.14 3.95 12.04
CA SER A 111 12.71 4.25 12.14
C SER A 111 11.86 3.00 11.91
N ILE A 112 10.61 3.05 12.31
CA ILE A 112 9.60 2.06 11.91
C ILE A 112 8.73 2.68 10.83
N VAL A 113 8.47 1.93 9.76
CA VAL A 113 7.64 2.38 8.64
C VAL A 113 6.46 1.44 8.47
N CYS A 114 5.26 2.00 8.57
CA CYS A 114 3.99 1.29 8.52
C CYS A 114 3.24 1.64 7.24
N ILE A 115 2.75 0.65 6.54
CA ILE A 115 1.82 0.81 5.43
C ILE A 115 0.41 0.57 5.95
N LEU A 116 -0.49 1.56 5.82
CA LEU A 116 -1.92 1.43 6.08
C LEU A 116 -2.70 1.87 4.82
N GLY A 117 -2.91 0.93 3.93
CA GLY A 117 -3.60 1.09 2.65
C GLY A 117 -4.75 0.10 2.48
N THR A 118 -4.83 -0.60 1.35
CA THR A 118 -5.75 -1.73 1.13
C THR A 118 -5.50 -2.84 2.14
N GLY A 119 -4.24 -3.22 2.34
CA GLY A 119 -3.73 -4.05 3.42
C GLY A 119 -2.89 -3.25 4.40
N SER A 120 -2.23 -3.92 5.34
CA SER A 120 -1.26 -3.31 6.25
C SER A 120 0.03 -4.11 6.36
N ASN A 121 1.13 -3.40 6.58
CA ASN A 121 2.45 -3.97 6.81
C ASN A 121 3.26 -3.05 7.72
N CYS A 122 4.29 -3.59 8.35
CA CYS A 122 5.19 -2.84 9.21
C CYS A 122 6.62 -3.38 9.07
N SER A 123 7.58 -2.48 8.90
CA SER A 123 8.99 -2.80 8.74
C SER A 123 9.86 -1.89 9.60
N TYR A 124 10.98 -2.42 10.07
CA TYR A 124 12.02 -1.62 10.71
C TYR A 124 13.07 -1.23 9.67
N PHE A 125 13.44 0.03 9.68
CA PHE A 125 14.54 0.58 8.89
C PHE A 125 15.67 0.95 9.85
N ASP A 126 16.83 0.33 9.72
CA ASP A 126 17.99 0.58 10.59
C ASP A 126 18.83 1.81 10.19
N GLY A 127 18.34 2.54 9.17
CA GLY A 127 19.03 3.66 8.52
C GLY A 127 19.66 3.27 7.18
N HIS A 128 19.81 1.98 6.90
CA HIS A 128 20.42 1.45 5.67
C HIS A 128 19.61 0.33 5.03
N GLN A 129 19.08 -0.58 5.82
CA GLN A 129 18.35 -1.77 5.37
C GLN A 129 16.96 -1.85 5.99
N VAL A 130 16.05 -2.49 5.26
CA VAL A 130 14.68 -2.75 5.70
C VAL A 130 14.61 -4.18 6.27
N HIS A 131 14.10 -4.30 7.48
CA HIS A 131 13.93 -5.57 8.19
C HIS A 131 12.44 -5.81 8.45
N GLN A 132 11.94 -6.98 8.05
CA GLN A 132 10.59 -7.42 8.35
C GLN A 132 10.66 -8.53 9.41
N TYR A 133 10.10 -8.29 10.59
CA TYR A 133 10.06 -9.28 11.67
C TYR A 133 8.80 -10.15 11.59
N ILE A 134 7.75 -9.64 10.95
CA ILE A 134 6.49 -10.35 10.78
C ILE A 134 6.25 -10.62 9.30
N THR A 135 6.07 -11.90 8.97
CA THR A 135 5.64 -12.30 7.63
C THR A 135 4.18 -11.93 7.44
N SER A 136 3.87 -11.11 6.42
CA SER A 136 2.48 -10.79 6.07
C SER A 136 1.81 -12.02 5.47
N LEU A 137 0.72 -12.48 6.10
CA LEU A 137 -0.12 -13.58 5.61
C LEU A 137 -1.40 -13.09 4.92
N GLY A 138 -1.54 -11.78 4.73
CA GLY A 138 -2.62 -11.15 3.98
C GLY A 138 -3.93 -11.01 4.75
N TYR A 139 -4.94 -10.52 4.05
CA TYR A 139 -6.19 -9.97 4.59
C TYR A 139 -7.09 -10.95 5.35
N ILE A 140 -6.93 -12.25 5.16
CA ILE A 140 -7.75 -13.25 5.87
C ILE A 140 -7.30 -13.35 7.32
N LEU A 141 -5.99 -13.39 7.55
CA LEU A 141 -5.39 -13.65 8.86
C LEU A 141 -4.84 -12.41 9.54
N MET A 142 -4.46 -11.40 8.77
CA MET A 142 -3.77 -10.19 9.22
C MET A 142 -4.43 -8.93 8.65
N ASP A 143 -3.61 -7.89 8.43
CA ASP A 143 -3.99 -6.60 7.86
C ASP A 143 -4.78 -5.69 8.83
N GLU A 144 -4.54 -5.76 10.14
CA GLU A 144 -5.16 -4.87 11.12
C GLU A 144 -5.01 -3.39 10.72
N ALA A 145 -6.03 -2.59 11.01
CA ALA A 145 -6.15 -1.16 10.71
C ALA A 145 -6.01 -0.78 9.23
N SER A 146 -6.12 -1.74 8.31
CA SER A 146 -6.15 -1.48 6.87
C SER A 146 -7.57 -1.26 6.34
N GLY A 147 -7.67 -0.85 5.06
CA GLY A 147 -8.94 -0.69 4.38
C GLY A 147 -9.76 -1.97 4.34
N ASN A 148 -9.13 -3.12 4.05
CA ASN A 148 -9.82 -4.41 4.03
C ASN A 148 -10.27 -4.86 5.43
N PHE A 149 -9.49 -4.57 6.46
CA PHE A 149 -9.86 -4.82 7.85
C PHE A 149 -11.12 -4.05 8.22
N TYR A 150 -11.13 -2.73 8.03
CA TYR A 150 -12.29 -1.90 8.36
C TYR A 150 -13.50 -2.22 7.49
N GLY A 151 -13.31 -2.48 6.21
CA GLY A 151 -14.40 -2.91 5.33
C GLY A 151 -15.05 -4.22 5.78
N LYS A 152 -14.26 -5.17 6.25
CA LYS A 152 -14.77 -6.41 6.86
C LYS A 152 -15.58 -6.12 8.12
N GLN A 153 -15.12 -5.23 9.02
CA GLN A 153 -15.86 -4.85 10.22
C GLN A 153 -17.18 -4.14 9.88
N LEU A 154 -17.18 -3.24 8.89
CA LEU A 154 -18.41 -2.55 8.46
C LEU A 154 -19.48 -3.54 7.94
N ILE A 155 -19.10 -4.48 7.07
CA ILE A 155 -20.03 -5.49 6.55
C ILE A 155 -20.56 -6.36 7.70
N ARG A 156 -19.68 -6.80 8.61
CA ARG A 156 -20.09 -7.59 9.79
C ARG A 156 -21.06 -6.82 10.68
N GLY A 157 -20.72 -5.58 11.03
CA GLY A 157 -21.57 -4.73 11.87
C GLY A 157 -22.94 -4.48 11.25
N TYR A 158 -23.01 -4.32 9.91
CA TYR A 158 -24.28 -4.22 9.18
C TYR A 158 -25.11 -5.51 9.28
N TYR A 159 -24.52 -6.66 8.97
CA TYR A 159 -25.24 -7.94 8.95
C TYR A 159 -25.59 -8.48 10.33
N PHE A 160 -24.83 -8.13 11.37
CA PHE A 160 -25.13 -8.49 12.76
C PHE A 160 -26.02 -7.46 13.48
N ASN A 161 -26.49 -6.41 12.78
CA ASN A 161 -27.30 -5.32 13.35
C ASN A 161 -26.60 -4.59 14.51
N GLU A 162 -25.29 -4.54 14.49
CA GLU A 162 -24.46 -3.79 15.47
C GLU A 162 -24.27 -2.32 15.05
N MET A 163 -24.41 -2.04 13.73
CA MET A 163 -24.30 -0.69 13.20
C MET A 163 -25.55 0.14 13.59
N PRO A 164 -25.39 1.38 14.09
CA PRO A 164 -26.50 2.27 14.37
C PRO A 164 -27.42 2.44 13.15
N LYS A 165 -28.74 2.44 13.39
CA LYS A 165 -29.76 2.42 12.32
C LYS A 165 -29.55 3.50 11.26
N HIS A 166 -29.26 4.74 11.66
CA HIS A 166 -29.05 5.85 10.73
C HIS A 166 -27.84 5.60 9.82
N LEU A 167 -26.74 5.03 10.34
CA LEU A 167 -25.57 4.66 9.54
C LEU A 167 -25.86 3.46 8.63
N ALA A 168 -26.59 2.46 9.11
CA ALA A 168 -26.96 1.29 8.33
C ALA A 168 -27.83 1.67 7.11
N GLU A 169 -28.76 2.62 7.29
CA GLU A 169 -29.61 3.14 6.20
C GLU A 169 -28.81 3.90 5.13
N ILE A 170 -27.78 4.68 5.53
CA ILE A 170 -26.89 5.37 4.59
C ILE A 170 -25.98 4.33 3.88
N PHE A 171 -25.41 3.41 4.64
CA PHE A 171 -24.51 2.36 4.13
C PHE A 171 -25.20 1.49 3.07
N GLN A 172 -26.44 1.10 3.31
CA GLN A 172 -27.24 0.31 2.36
C GLN A 172 -27.61 1.10 1.09
N LYS A 173 -27.71 2.43 1.17
CA LYS A 173 -27.97 3.28 -0.02
C LYS A 173 -26.73 3.46 -0.88
N GLU A 174 -25.53 3.47 -0.26
CA GLU A 174 -24.29 3.69 -0.98
C GLU A 174 -23.73 2.40 -1.60
N PHE A 175 -24.05 1.23 -1.03
CA PHE A 175 -23.47 -0.04 -1.44
C PHE A 175 -24.54 -1.11 -1.66
N ASP A 176 -24.33 -1.92 -2.72
CA ASP A 176 -25.08 -3.16 -2.86
C ASP A 176 -24.55 -4.18 -1.84
N LEU A 177 -25.32 -4.32 -0.76
CA LEU A 177 -25.04 -5.25 0.33
C LEU A 177 -25.87 -6.54 0.24
N SER A 178 -26.47 -6.87 -0.94
CA SER A 178 -27.15 -8.15 -1.10
C SER A 178 -26.18 -9.31 -0.83
N ALA A 179 -26.66 -10.35 -0.17
CA ALA A 179 -25.83 -11.50 0.17
C ALA A 179 -25.17 -12.15 -1.06
N ASN A 180 -25.86 -12.12 -2.21
CA ASN A 180 -25.32 -12.63 -3.47
C ASN A 180 -24.11 -11.80 -3.93
N THR A 181 -24.26 -10.48 -4.00
CA THR A 181 -23.16 -9.57 -4.42
C THR A 181 -21.95 -9.68 -3.48
N VAL A 182 -22.20 -9.70 -2.15
CA VAL A 182 -21.10 -9.82 -1.17
C VAL A 182 -20.38 -11.16 -1.35
N LYS A 183 -21.10 -12.28 -1.40
CA LYS A 183 -20.51 -13.62 -1.57
C LYS A 183 -19.78 -13.77 -2.91
N GLU A 184 -20.34 -13.25 -4.00
CA GLU A 184 -19.70 -13.30 -5.30
C GLU A 184 -18.34 -12.57 -5.29
N ASN A 185 -18.29 -11.35 -4.73
CA ASN A 185 -17.06 -10.59 -4.67
C ASN A 185 -16.00 -11.17 -3.72
N LEU A 186 -16.43 -11.83 -2.64
CA LEU A 186 -15.51 -12.42 -1.66
C LEU A 186 -14.97 -13.79 -2.07
N TYR A 187 -15.77 -14.61 -2.78
CA TYR A 187 -15.44 -16.03 -2.98
C TYR A 187 -15.28 -16.43 -4.44
N ARG A 188 -15.69 -15.60 -5.41
CA ARG A 188 -15.65 -15.96 -6.84
C ARG A 188 -14.89 -14.99 -7.72
N LYS A 189 -14.84 -13.71 -7.33
CA LYS A 189 -14.12 -12.68 -8.10
C LYS A 189 -12.69 -12.53 -7.61
N GLU A 190 -11.85 -11.96 -8.46
CA GLU A 190 -10.48 -11.57 -8.11
C GLU A 190 -10.45 -10.38 -7.15
N ASN A 191 -9.40 -10.29 -6.37
CA ASN A 191 -9.09 -9.18 -5.46
C ASN A 191 -10.17 -8.89 -4.38
N PRO A 192 -10.60 -9.89 -3.59
CA PRO A 192 -11.59 -9.71 -2.53
C PRO A 192 -11.12 -8.73 -1.44
N ASN A 193 -9.81 -8.60 -1.21
CA ASN A 193 -9.22 -7.60 -0.32
C ASN A 193 -9.51 -6.17 -0.80
N THR A 194 -9.42 -5.91 -2.10
CA THR A 194 -9.76 -4.62 -2.71
C THR A 194 -11.26 -4.33 -2.59
N TYR A 195 -12.09 -5.35 -2.80
CA TYR A 195 -13.53 -5.23 -2.58
C TYR A 195 -13.85 -4.82 -1.16
N LEU A 196 -13.24 -5.46 -0.16
CA LEU A 196 -13.40 -5.07 1.24
C LEU A 196 -12.91 -3.65 1.50
N ALA A 197 -11.73 -3.29 1.02
CA ALA A 197 -11.13 -1.99 1.28
C ALA A 197 -11.95 -0.80 0.76
N ARG A 198 -12.81 -1.00 -0.26
CA ARG A 198 -13.67 0.07 -0.79
C ARG A 198 -14.64 0.63 0.26
N PHE A 199 -15.06 -0.17 1.21
CA PHE A 199 -15.99 0.25 2.27
C PHE A 199 -15.35 1.19 3.29
N ALA A 200 -14.02 1.18 3.43
CA ALA A 200 -13.30 2.06 4.34
C ALA A 200 -13.54 3.55 4.04
N LYS A 201 -13.90 3.91 2.79
CA LYS A 201 -14.30 5.28 2.45
C LYS A 201 -15.51 5.74 3.27
N PHE A 202 -16.49 4.88 3.47
CA PHE A 202 -17.66 5.18 4.30
C PHE A 202 -17.25 5.47 5.75
N MET A 203 -16.39 4.63 6.33
CA MET A 203 -15.86 4.87 7.67
C MET A 203 -15.15 6.23 7.77
N ILE A 204 -14.30 6.59 6.79
CA ILE A 204 -13.56 7.85 6.78
C ILE A 204 -14.52 9.06 6.70
N VAL A 205 -15.56 8.97 5.88
CA VAL A 205 -16.57 10.04 5.75
C VAL A 205 -17.37 10.24 7.04
N HIS A 206 -17.63 9.17 7.77
CA HIS A 206 -18.40 9.17 9.01
C HIS A 206 -17.52 8.97 10.26
N LYS A 207 -16.23 9.29 10.19
CA LYS A 207 -15.27 8.98 11.24
C LYS A 207 -15.56 9.63 12.59
N ASP A 208 -16.32 10.72 12.61
CA ASP A 208 -16.69 11.43 13.84
C ASP A 208 -17.87 10.77 14.60
N GLU A 209 -18.54 9.79 13.99
CA GLU A 209 -19.59 9.02 14.66
C GLU A 209 -18.97 8.10 15.74
N PRO A 210 -19.58 8.00 16.94
CA PRO A 210 -19.03 7.19 18.05
C PRO A 210 -18.77 5.73 17.67
N TYR A 211 -19.63 5.14 16.84
CA TYR A 211 -19.49 3.77 16.34
C TYR A 211 -18.22 3.63 15.48
N MET A 212 -17.97 4.59 14.59
CA MET A 212 -16.78 4.59 13.73
C MET A 212 -15.51 4.87 14.53
N GLN A 213 -15.56 5.80 15.47
CA GLN A 213 -14.44 6.10 16.39
C GLN A 213 -13.99 4.85 17.15
N THR A 214 -14.95 4.12 17.72
CA THR A 214 -14.67 2.87 18.42
C THR A 214 -13.99 1.86 17.51
N MET A 215 -14.52 1.64 16.31
CA MET A 215 -13.98 0.72 15.32
C MET A 215 -12.56 1.11 14.88
N ILE A 216 -12.33 2.40 14.60
CA ILE A 216 -11.03 2.95 14.20
C ILE A 216 -10.00 2.73 15.31
N HIS A 217 -10.33 3.15 16.53
CA HIS A 217 -9.42 3.05 17.66
C HIS A 217 -9.07 1.59 18.01
N GLU A 218 -10.04 0.69 17.98
CA GLU A 218 -9.77 -0.74 18.20
C GLU A 218 -8.86 -1.34 17.12
N GLY A 219 -9.10 -1.01 15.86
CA GLY A 219 -8.24 -1.44 14.75
C GLY A 219 -6.81 -0.96 14.92
N LEU A 220 -6.61 0.33 15.23
CA LEU A 220 -5.30 0.92 15.50
C LEU A 220 -4.60 0.31 16.71
N ARG A 221 -5.32 0.09 17.83
CA ARG A 221 -4.76 -0.59 19.01
C ARG A 221 -4.31 -2.01 18.71
N ARG A 222 -5.08 -2.77 17.88
CA ARG A 222 -4.68 -4.10 17.42
C ARG A 222 -3.41 -4.04 16.57
N PHE A 223 -3.35 -3.10 15.61
CA PHE A 223 -2.17 -2.90 14.78
C PHE A 223 -0.93 -2.62 15.62
N ILE A 224 -1.01 -1.71 16.59
CA ILE A 224 0.11 -1.38 17.48
C ILE A 224 0.59 -2.60 18.25
N ARG A 225 -0.35 -3.34 18.87
CA ARG A 225 0.00 -4.51 19.68
C ARG A 225 0.60 -5.65 18.88
N HIS A 226 0.10 -5.88 17.66
CA HIS A 226 0.52 -7.04 16.86
C HIS A 226 1.68 -6.74 15.94
N GLN A 227 1.83 -5.49 15.49
CA GLN A 227 2.84 -5.10 14.51
C GLN A 227 3.97 -4.25 15.13
N LEU A 228 3.64 -3.17 15.83
CA LEU A 228 4.66 -2.24 16.33
C LEU A 228 5.44 -2.80 17.53
N PHE A 229 4.78 -3.50 18.45
CA PHE A 229 5.45 -4.07 19.62
C PHE A 229 6.24 -5.36 19.33
N GLN A 230 6.38 -5.75 18.06
CA GLN A 230 7.37 -6.74 17.64
C GLN A 230 8.78 -6.13 17.54
N PHE A 231 8.90 -4.80 17.56
CA PHE A 231 10.15 -4.08 17.53
C PHE A 231 10.49 -3.58 18.94
N ASP A 232 11.55 -4.12 19.55
CA ASP A 232 11.94 -3.79 20.93
C ASP A 232 12.17 -2.28 21.15
N ASN A 233 12.65 -1.60 20.10
CA ASN A 233 12.95 -0.17 20.10
C ASN A 233 11.81 0.72 19.58
N ALA A 234 10.58 0.23 19.53
CA ALA A 234 9.44 0.99 18.99
C ALA A 234 9.19 2.34 19.70
N LYS A 235 9.57 2.46 20.97
CA LYS A 235 9.45 3.71 21.75
C LYS A 235 10.61 4.69 21.55
N GLU A 236 11.69 4.24 20.93
CA GLU A 236 12.94 4.99 20.80
C GLU A 236 13.10 5.65 19.42
N VAL A 237 12.33 5.18 18.44
CA VAL A 237 12.42 5.62 17.06
C VAL A 237 11.10 6.21 16.56
N PRO A 238 11.13 7.15 15.58
CA PRO A 238 9.91 7.66 14.97
C PRO A 238 9.21 6.57 14.15
N ILE A 239 7.86 6.62 14.14
CA ILE A 239 7.01 5.71 13.39
C ILE A 239 6.38 6.47 12.23
N HIS A 240 6.81 6.16 11.02
CA HIS A 240 6.28 6.76 9.79
C HIS A 240 5.11 5.92 9.25
N PHE A 241 4.18 6.61 8.60
CA PHE A 241 3.01 5.96 8.01
C PHE A 241 2.87 6.31 6.53
N VAL A 242 2.54 5.31 5.74
CA VAL A 242 2.31 5.43 4.30
C VAL A 242 0.99 4.79 3.93
N GLY A 243 0.17 5.47 3.14
CA GLY A 243 -1.09 4.95 2.65
C GLY A 243 -2.29 5.82 2.95
N SER A 244 -3.40 5.54 2.27
CA SER A 244 -4.61 6.35 2.35
C SER A 244 -5.29 6.28 3.72
N ILE A 245 -5.27 5.11 4.37
CA ILE A 245 -5.92 4.94 5.67
C ILE A 245 -5.21 5.80 6.71
N SER A 246 -3.89 5.67 6.86
CA SER A 246 -3.12 6.47 7.81
C SER A 246 -3.18 7.97 7.51
N TYR A 247 -3.26 8.35 6.23
CA TYR A 247 -3.35 9.75 5.84
C TYR A 247 -4.68 10.40 6.27
N PHE A 248 -5.80 9.72 6.03
CA PHE A 248 -7.12 10.25 6.39
C PHE A 248 -7.46 10.11 7.88
N LEU A 249 -6.81 9.17 8.57
CA LEU A 249 -6.95 8.93 10.00
C LEU A 249 -5.72 9.42 10.79
N LYS A 250 -5.01 10.44 10.28
CA LYS A 250 -3.76 10.91 10.89
C LYS A 250 -3.92 11.29 12.36
N ASP A 251 -4.99 12.00 12.69
CA ASP A 251 -5.26 12.48 14.05
C ASP A 251 -5.59 11.32 14.99
N GLU A 252 -6.35 10.33 14.53
CA GLU A 252 -6.69 9.12 15.26
C GLU A 252 -5.46 8.24 15.46
N VAL A 253 -4.59 8.14 14.44
CA VAL A 253 -3.30 7.43 14.55
C VAL A 253 -2.41 8.07 15.62
N ASP A 254 -2.23 9.40 15.59
CA ASP A 254 -1.43 10.13 16.56
C ASP A 254 -2.01 9.99 17.98
N PHE A 255 -3.33 10.10 18.11
CA PHE A 255 -4.01 9.91 19.38
C PHE A 255 -3.74 8.53 19.99
N ILE A 256 -3.90 7.46 19.21
CA ILE A 256 -3.68 6.09 19.71
C ILE A 256 -2.18 5.81 19.93
N LEU A 257 -1.26 6.31 19.09
CA LEU A 257 0.18 6.16 19.33
C LEU A 257 0.59 6.75 20.70
N LYS A 258 0.06 7.92 21.06
CA LYS A 258 0.32 8.58 22.35
C LYS A 258 -0.18 7.76 23.55
N GLU A 259 -1.29 7.02 23.42
CA GLU A 259 -1.76 6.09 24.48
C GLU A 259 -0.69 5.02 24.81
N PHE A 260 0.15 4.65 23.85
CA PHE A 260 1.20 3.65 24.01
C PHE A 260 2.60 4.24 24.23
N GLY A 261 2.72 5.56 24.31
CA GLY A 261 4.01 6.25 24.47
C GLY A 261 4.89 6.16 23.22
N LEU A 262 4.27 6.11 22.04
CA LEU A 262 4.93 6.04 20.73
C LEU A 262 4.94 7.41 20.05
N THR A 263 5.94 7.66 19.21
CA THR A 263 6.12 8.95 18.51
C THR A 263 5.79 8.82 17.04
N MET A 264 4.78 9.58 16.58
CA MET A 264 4.44 9.66 15.16
C MET A 264 5.50 10.47 14.40
N GLY A 265 5.98 9.90 13.30
CA GLY A 265 6.86 10.56 12.34
C GLY A 265 6.07 11.16 11.16
N THR A 266 6.59 10.97 9.95
CA THR A 266 5.97 11.45 8.70
C THR A 266 4.77 10.60 8.30
N VAL A 267 3.72 11.23 7.77
CA VAL A 267 2.56 10.54 7.17
C VAL A 267 2.47 10.90 5.69
N VAL A 268 2.56 9.90 4.83
CA VAL A 268 2.57 10.06 3.36
C VAL A 268 1.36 9.34 2.76
N LYS A 269 0.56 10.05 1.97
CA LYS A 269 -0.62 9.45 1.32
C LYS A 269 -0.25 8.49 0.19
N ARG A 270 0.71 8.89 -0.64
CA ARG A 270 1.18 8.16 -1.83
C ARG A 270 2.71 8.17 -1.83
N PRO A 271 3.36 7.02 -1.79
CA PRO A 271 4.84 6.99 -1.76
C PRO A 271 5.45 7.49 -3.07
N ILE A 272 4.78 7.33 -4.20
CA ILE A 272 5.36 7.58 -5.54
C ILE A 272 5.94 8.99 -5.72
N ASP A 273 5.30 10.03 -5.19
CA ASP A 273 5.75 11.42 -5.38
C ASP A 273 7.11 11.66 -4.70
N GLN A 274 7.28 11.14 -3.47
CA GLN A 274 8.55 11.20 -2.75
C GLN A 274 9.58 10.22 -3.30
N LEU A 275 9.13 9.07 -3.80
CA LEU A 275 9.98 8.06 -4.42
C LEU A 275 10.62 8.58 -5.71
N VAL A 276 9.88 9.34 -6.54
CA VAL A 276 10.43 10.04 -7.71
C VAL A 276 11.53 11.00 -7.29
N LYS A 277 11.28 11.83 -6.27
CA LYS A 277 12.29 12.75 -5.73
C LYS A 277 13.53 12.01 -5.24
N TYR A 278 13.37 10.93 -4.48
CA TYR A 278 14.47 10.08 -4.02
C TYR A 278 15.35 9.60 -5.18
N HIS A 279 14.77 9.14 -6.29
CA HIS A 279 15.51 8.69 -7.45
C HIS A 279 16.18 9.83 -8.21
N VAL A 280 15.56 11.01 -8.28
CA VAL A 280 16.18 12.20 -8.87
C VAL A 280 17.41 12.62 -8.05
N ASP A 281 17.29 12.68 -6.72
CA ASP A 281 18.40 13.01 -5.82
C ASP A 281 19.57 12.00 -5.94
N LEU A 282 19.28 10.72 -6.22
CA LEU A 282 20.31 9.70 -6.49
C LEU A 282 21.02 9.92 -7.82
N LEU A 283 20.27 10.26 -8.87
CA LEU A 283 20.85 10.53 -10.20
C LEU A 283 21.79 11.75 -10.16
N GLU A 284 21.43 12.78 -9.41
CA GLU A 284 22.29 13.97 -9.23
C GLU A 284 23.61 13.62 -8.53
N LYS A 285 23.59 12.67 -7.58
CA LYS A 285 24.78 12.21 -6.86
C LYS A 285 25.69 11.28 -7.69
N GLU A 286 25.13 10.52 -8.64
CA GLU A 286 25.90 9.67 -9.56
C GLU A 286 26.62 10.49 -10.67
N VAL A 287 26.22 11.74 -10.89
CA VAL A 287 26.80 12.65 -11.89
C VAL A 287 27.93 13.50 -11.30
N LEU A 288 28.08 13.53 -9.98
CA LEU A 288 29.18 14.19 -9.25
C LEU A 288 30.28 13.19 -8.89
#